data_85f7718eb648507ef35b6820198e54b0
#
_entry.id   85f7718eb648507ef35b6820198e54b0
#
_cell.length_a   1.000
_cell.length_b   1.000
_cell.length_c   1.000
_cell.angle_alpha   90.00
_cell.angle_beta   90.00
_cell.angle_gamma   90.00
#
_symmetry.space_group_name_H-M   'P 1'
#
loop_
_entity.id
_entity.type
_entity.pdbx_description
1 polymer ?
#
loop_
_entity_poly.entity_id
_entity_poly.type
_entity_poly.pdbx_seq_one_letter_code
_entity_poly.pdbx_strand_id
1 'polypeptide(L)'
;MSAKLSGKTVLVTGASRGIGRAVALTLAKEGPALIGVHYSSNADAAHATIHEIEALGVKAVPIAANLTRGKAATDSIWQQFKAAAIEVTGEPKLDILVNNAGIAPAALLEQTSEEAFDEVVTINYKAPFFLTQAVSDLLRDGGRIINISTGFTRVAAPTHPAYASTKGAIETLTLALAPHFGPRGITVNAVVPGVTDTDMNADWLKIPEAKAGAEAMSVFKRVGQAQDVADVIAFLASPEARWITGQMIDATGGARL
;
A
#
# COMPACT_ATOMS: atom_id res chain seq x y z
N MET A 1 -10.62 17.30 17.02
CA MET A 1 -9.87 17.60 15.76
C MET A 1 -10.82 17.34 14.60
N SER A 2 -10.84 18.16 13.56
CA SER A 2 -11.69 17.94 12.39
C SER A 2 -11.24 16.66 11.67
N ALA A 3 -12.18 15.78 11.31
CA ALA A 3 -11.92 14.56 10.54
C ALA A 3 -11.45 14.95 9.12
N LYS A 4 -10.15 14.77 8.83
CA LYS A 4 -9.51 15.25 7.59
C LYS A 4 -9.99 14.55 6.33
N LEU A 5 -10.57 13.35 6.48
CA LEU A 5 -11.06 12.54 5.38
C LEU A 5 -12.58 12.40 5.37
N SER A 6 -13.31 13.32 6.06
CA SER A 6 -14.77 13.28 6.11
C SER A 6 -15.39 13.20 4.71
N GLY A 7 -16.29 12.24 4.50
CA GLY A 7 -16.96 11.98 3.23
C GLY A 7 -16.10 11.32 2.15
N LYS A 8 -14.81 11.04 2.41
CA LYS A 8 -13.90 10.42 1.46
C LYS A 8 -14.08 8.91 1.39
N THR A 9 -13.79 8.33 0.24
CA THR A 9 -13.74 6.88 0.02
C THR A 9 -12.31 6.44 -0.20
N VAL A 10 -11.93 5.33 0.45
CA VAL A 10 -10.56 4.82 0.51
C VAL A 10 -10.52 3.36 0.08
N LEU A 11 -9.57 2.98 -0.76
CA LEU A 11 -9.28 1.59 -1.09
C LEU A 11 -7.83 1.27 -0.70
N VAL A 12 -7.64 0.26 0.17
CA VAL A 12 -6.31 -0.20 0.58
C VAL A 12 -6.13 -1.66 0.16
N THR A 13 -5.13 -1.92 -0.68
CA THR A 13 -4.81 -3.30 -1.07
C THR A 13 -3.92 -3.98 -0.03
N GLY A 14 -4.17 -5.27 0.24
CA GLY A 14 -3.43 -6.03 1.27
C GLY A 14 -3.66 -5.48 2.68
N ALA A 15 -4.90 -5.10 3.00
CA ALA A 15 -5.26 -4.40 4.23
C ALA A 15 -5.65 -5.33 5.40
N SER A 16 -5.55 -6.65 5.25
CA SER A 16 -5.90 -7.60 6.31
C SER A 16 -4.83 -7.72 7.41
N ARG A 17 -3.58 -7.33 7.15
CA ARG A 17 -2.45 -7.43 8.09
C ARG A 17 -1.34 -6.41 7.80
N GLY A 18 -0.32 -6.38 8.66
CA GLY A 18 0.91 -5.60 8.47
C GLY A 18 0.66 -4.12 8.23
N ILE A 19 1.44 -3.53 7.32
CA ILE A 19 1.36 -2.10 6.95
C ILE A 19 -0.05 -1.75 6.46
N GLY A 20 -0.63 -2.57 5.58
CA GLY A 20 -1.95 -2.27 5.00
C GLY A 20 -3.06 -2.17 6.05
N ARG A 21 -3.05 -3.04 7.06
CA ARG A 21 -3.97 -2.97 8.21
C ARG A 21 -3.73 -1.69 9.02
N ALA A 22 -2.48 -1.39 9.37
CA ALA A 22 -2.15 -0.17 10.11
C ALA A 22 -2.60 1.09 9.34
N VAL A 23 -2.41 1.12 8.02
CA VAL A 23 -2.89 2.20 7.14
C VAL A 23 -4.40 2.32 7.19
N ALA A 24 -5.14 1.22 7.02
CA ALA A 24 -6.61 1.25 7.03
C ALA A 24 -7.16 1.78 8.36
N LEU A 25 -6.59 1.34 9.49
CA LEU A 25 -6.98 1.81 10.83
C LEU A 25 -6.58 3.28 11.07
N THR A 26 -5.42 3.70 10.59
CA THR A 26 -4.97 5.10 10.76
C THR A 26 -5.84 6.04 9.93
N LEU A 27 -6.18 5.66 8.68
CA LEU A 27 -7.09 6.43 7.85
C LEU A 27 -8.52 6.44 8.42
N ALA A 28 -8.97 5.36 9.07
CA ALA A 28 -10.28 5.31 9.72
C ALA A 28 -10.42 6.37 10.83
N LYS A 29 -9.36 6.65 11.59
CA LYS A 29 -9.36 7.71 12.61
C LYS A 29 -9.60 9.12 12.03
N GLU A 30 -9.36 9.30 10.74
CA GLU A 30 -9.59 10.55 10.00
C GLU A 30 -11.01 10.66 9.42
N GLY A 31 -11.91 9.70 9.71
CA GLY A 31 -13.34 9.75 9.46
C GLY A 31 -13.79 9.66 8.00
N PRO A 32 -13.22 8.81 7.13
CA PRO A 32 -13.74 8.62 5.78
C PRO A 32 -15.14 8.00 5.81
N ALA A 33 -15.88 8.14 4.71
CA ALA A 33 -17.20 7.53 4.58
C ALA A 33 -17.13 6.01 4.37
N LEU A 34 -16.09 5.55 3.65
CA LEU A 34 -15.92 4.13 3.30
C LEU A 34 -14.44 3.76 3.21
N ILE A 35 -14.09 2.59 3.75
CA ILE A 35 -12.80 1.94 3.51
C ILE A 35 -13.02 0.56 2.90
N GLY A 36 -12.47 0.32 1.71
CA GLY A 36 -12.33 -1.00 1.10
C GLY A 36 -11.09 -1.71 1.65
N VAL A 37 -11.29 -2.83 2.33
CA VAL A 37 -10.25 -3.67 2.92
C VAL A 37 -9.98 -4.85 1.97
N HIS A 38 -9.01 -4.70 1.04
CA HIS A 38 -8.69 -5.79 0.14
C HIS A 38 -7.78 -6.83 0.81
N TYR A 39 -8.07 -8.10 0.53
CA TYR A 39 -7.31 -9.27 0.96
C TYR A 39 -7.30 -10.37 -0.11
N SER A 40 -6.35 -11.31 -0.02
CA SER A 40 -6.27 -12.46 -0.94
C SER A 40 -7.01 -13.68 -0.41
N SER A 41 -6.56 -14.25 0.71
CA SER A 41 -7.05 -15.55 1.22
C SER A 41 -7.49 -15.55 2.68
N ASN A 42 -6.96 -14.66 3.51
CA ASN A 42 -7.27 -14.62 4.94
C ASN A 42 -8.47 -13.71 5.21
N ALA A 43 -9.67 -14.29 5.09
CA ALA A 43 -10.94 -13.59 5.32
C ALA A 43 -11.10 -13.17 6.79
N ASP A 44 -10.71 -14.04 7.74
CA ASP A 44 -10.85 -13.75 9.18
C ASP A 44 -10.03 -12.52 9.59
N ALA A 45 -8.78 -12.42 9.12
CA ALA A 45 -7.96 -11.24 9.38
C ALA A 45 -8.52 -9.97 8.73
N ALA A 46 -9.14 -10.07 7.55
CA ALA A 46 -9.81 -8.94 6.91
C ALA A 46 -11.04 -8.51 7.71
N HIS A 47 -11.87 -9.45 8.14
CA HIS A 47 -13.03 -9.15 8.98
C HIS A 47 -12.65 -8.57 10.35
N ALA A 48 -11.57 -9.05 10.97
CA ALA A 48 -11.04 -8.43 12.20
C ALA A 48 -10.65 -6.97 11.98
N THR A 49 -9.96 -6.66 10.86
CA THR A 49 -9.62 -5.27 10.50
C THR A 49 -10.89 -4.42 10.27
N ILE A 50 -11.88 -4.97 9.57
CA ILE A 50 -13.17 -4.28 9.32
C ILE A 50 -13.88 -3.96 10.64
N HIS A 51 -13.98 -4.94 11.53
CA HIS A 51 -14.61 -4.74 12.83
C HIS A 51 -13.96 -3.59 13.63
N GLU A 52 -12.62 -3.50 13.60
CA GLU A 52 -11.92 -2.40 14.27
C GLU A 52 -12.16 -1.04 13.58
N ILE A 53 -12.26 -1.00 12.26
CA ILE A 53 -12.61 0.21 11.50
C ILE A 53 -14.04 0.66 11.86
N GLU A 54 -14.98 -0.28 11.90
CA GLU A 54 -16.38 0.01 12.25
C GLU A 54 -16.53 0.46 13.69
N ALA A 55 -15.72 -0.04 14.61
CA ALA A 55 -15.66 0.46 15.99
C ALA A 55 -15.22 1.93 16.09
N LEU A 56 -14.53 2.47 15.06
CA LEU A 56 -14.20 3.89 14.92
C LEU A 56 -15.31 4.71 14.24
N GLY A 57 -16.47 4.09 13.93
CA GLY A 57 -17.61 4.75 13.29
C GLY A 57 -17.52 4.89 11.78
N VAL A 58 -16.60 4.21 11.12
CA VAL A 58 -16.36 4.25 9.67
C VAL A 58 -16.92 2.99 9.01
N LYS A 59 -17.60 3.12 7.88
CA LYS A 59 -18.02 1.96 7.09
C LYS A 59 -16.82 1.28 6.44
N ALA A 60 -16.77 -0.05 6.53
CA ALA A 60 -15.73 -0.83 5.88
C ALA A 60 -16.31 -2.05 5.17
N VAL A 61 -15.70 -2.43 4.04
CA VAL A 61 -16.15 -3.59 3.24
C VAL A 61 -14.99 -4.50 2.89
N PRO A 62 -15.20 -5.83 2.98
CA PRO A 62 -14.21 -6.80 2.52
C PRO A 62 -14.19 -6.81 0.99
N ILE A 63 -12.99 -6.85 0.42
CA ILE A 63 -12.78 -6.98 -1.02
C ILE A 63 -11.85 -8.16 -1.25
N ALA A 64 -12.41 -9.29 -1.68
CA ALA A 64 -11.67 -10.53 -1.89
C ALA A 64 -11.18 -10.63 -3.33
N ALA A 65 -9.85 -10.70 -3.52
CA ALA A 65 -9.28 -11.00 -4.83
C ALA A 65 -7.84 -11.53 -4.71
N ASN A 66 -7.51 -12.56 -5.47
CA ASN A 66 -6.14 -13.06 -5.55
C ASN A 66 -5.41 -12.36 -6.70
N LEU A 67 -4.43 -11.51 -6.37
CA LEU A 67 -3.68 -10.68 -7.33
C LEU A 67 -2.80 -11.50 -8.29
N THR A 68 -2.53 -12.78 -8.02
CA THR A 68 -1.85 -13.66 -8.99
C THR A 68 -2.65 -13.82 -10.28
N ARG A 69 -3.95 -13.51 -10.27
CA ARG A 69 -4.82 -13.52 -11.45
C ARG A 69 -4.69 -12.28 -12.34
N GLY A 70 -3.73 -11.39 -12.03
CA GLY A 70 -3.40 -10.21 -12.82
C GLY A 70 -4.56 -9.25 -12.99
N LYS A 71 -4.80 -8.77 -14.23
CA LYS A 71 -5.84 -7.77 -14.51
C LYS A 71 -7.24 -8.19 -14.09
N ALA A 72 -7.59 -9.46 -14.23
CA ALA A 72 -8.91 -9.94 -13.80
C ALA A 72 -9.17 -9.73 -12.30
N ALA A 73 -8.12 -9.85 -11.46
CA ALA A 73 -8.22 -9.56 -10.04
C ALA A 73 -8.45 -8.07 -9.78
N THR A 74 -7.72 -7.20 -10.47
CA THR A 74 -7.85 -5.74 -10.28
C THR A 74 -9.20 -5.21 -10.77
N ASP A 75 -9.71 -5.74 -11.86
CA ASP A 75 -11.07 -5.45 -12.35
C ASP A 75 -12.12 -5.89 -11.31
N SER A 76 -11.96 -7.09 -10.70
CA SER A 76 -12.85 -7.58 -9.64
C SER A 76 -12.78 -6.72 -8.39
N ILE A 77 -11.58 -6.31 -7.95
CA ILE A 77 -11.41 -5.38 -6.81
C ILE A 77 -12.20 -4.09 -7.06
N TRP A 78 -12.02 -3.51 -8.25
CA TRP A 78 -12.70 -2.27 -8.58
C TRP A 78 -14.22 -2.42 -8.61
N GLN A 79 -14.75 -3.49 -9.20
CA GLN A 79 -16.20 -3.70 -9.25
C GLN A 79 -16.82 -3.89 -7.85
N GLN A 80 -16.16 -4.64 -6.96
CA GLN A 80 -16.62 -4.82 -5.58
C GLN A 80 -16.62 -3.48 -4.83
N PHE A 81 -15.51 -2.72 -4.92
CA PHE A 81 -15.41 -1.41 -4.28
C PHE A 81 -16.45 -0.42 -4.82
N LYS A 82 -16.60 -0.36 -6.15
CA LYS A 82 -17.57 0.51 -6.83
C LYS A 82 -19.00 0.27 -6.34
N ALA A 83 -19.41 -1.00 -6.21
CA ALA A 83 -20.73 -1.36 -5.69
C ALA A 83 -20.93 -0.84 -4.26
N ALA A 84 -19.96 -1.04 -3.38
CA ALA A 84 -20.00 -0.54 -2.01
C ALA A 84 -19.96 1.00 -1.93
N ALA A 85 -19.20 1.66 -2.79
CA ALA A 85 -19.17 3.12 -2.83
C ALA A 85 -20.53 3.71 -3.24
N ILE A 86 -21.21 3.11 -4.21
CA ILE A 86 -22.58 3.51 -4.60
C ILE A 86 -23.54 3.33 -3.42
N GLU A 87 -23.48 2.20 -2.71
CA GLU A 87 -24.34 1.91 -1.58
C GLU A 87 -24.16 2.91 -0.44
N VAL A 88 -22.91 3.27 -0.12
CA VAL A 88 -22.58 4.13 1.04
C VAL A 88 -22.69 5.62 0.71
N THR A 89 -22.29 6.04 -0.50
CA THR A 89 -22.16 7.47 -0.85
C THR A 89 -23.08 7.92 -1.98
N GLY A 90 -23.79 6.99 -2.64
CA GLY A 90 -24.60 7.27 -3.82
C GLY A 90 -23.79 7.39 -5.13
N GLU A 91 -22.46 7.31 -5.10
CA GLU A 91 -21.60 7.54 -6.27
C GLU A 91 -20.52 6.48 -6.41
N PRO A 92 -20.17 6.07 -7.65
CA PRO A 92 -19.11 5.09 -7.93
C PRO A 92 -17.72 5.76 -7.90
N LYS A 93 -17.39 6.53 -6.89
CA LYS A 93 -16.17 7.33 -6.84
C LYS A 93 -15.17 6.84 -5.78
N LEU A 94 -13.90 7.04 -6.07
CA LEU A 94 -12.78 6.79 -5.16
C LEU A 94 -12.04 8.11 -4.90
N ASP A 95 -11.64 8.38 -3.67
CA ASP A 95 -10.80 9.54 -3.32
C ASP A 95 -9.35 9.13 -3.12
N ILE A 96 -9.10 7.99 -2.45
CA ILE A 96 -7.76 7.58 -2.06
C ILE A 96 -7.52 6.11 -2.42
N LEU A 97 -6.51 5.86 -3.23
CA LEU A 97 -6.00 4.52 -3.54
C LEU A 97 -4.66 4.30 -2.85
N VAL A 98 -4.56 3.24 -2.04
CA VAL A 98 -3.30 2.78 -1.46
C VAL A 98 -2.94 1.41 -2.05
N ASN A 99 -1.95 1.40 -2.95
CA ASN A 99 -1.37 0.19 -3.53
C ASN A 99 -0.31 -0.37 -2.57
N ASN A 100 -0.76 -1.15 -1.58
CA ASN A 100 0.11 -1.71 -0.54
C ASN A 100 0.37 -3.21 -0.73
N ALA A 101 -0.54 -3.98 -1.30
CA ALA A 101 -0.36 -5.42 -1.50
C ALA A 101 0.97 -5.74 -2.19
N GLY A 102 1.68 -6.74 -1.67
CA GLY A 102 2.96 -7.17 -2.24
C GLY A 102 3.49 -8.42 -1.56
N ILE A 103 4.41 -9.08 -2.25
CA ILE A 103 5.19 -10.21 -1.76
C ILE A 103 6.68 -9.92 -1.93
N ALA A 104 7.51 -10.48 -1.05
CA ALA A 104 8.97 -10.31 -1.06
C ALA A 104 9.68 -11.65 -0.81
N PRO A 105 9.55 -12.64 -1.71
CA PRO A 105 10.25 -13.91 -1.55
C PRO A 105 11.76 -13.68 -1.63
N ALA A 106 12.50 -14.28 -0.70
CA ALA A 106 13.95 -14.28 -0.72
C ALA A 106 14.45 -15.37 -1.68
N ALA A 107 15.19 -14.97 -2.71
CA ALA A 107 15.89 -15.87 -3.63
C ALA A 107 17.09 -15.14 -4.23
N LEU A 108 18.23 -15.84 -4.40
CA LEU A 108 19.33 -15.34 -5.20
C LEU A 108 18.94 -15.36 -6.69
N LEU A 109 19.70 -14.64 -7.51
CA LEU A 109 19.43 -14.55 -8.95
C LEU A 109 19.32 -15.94 -9.59
N GLU A 110 20.25 -16.84 -9.27
CA GLU A 110 20.33 -18.19 -9.84
C GLU A 110 19.25 -19.15 -9.32
N GLN A 111 18.55 -18.76 -8.25
CA GLN A 111 17.49 -19.54 -7.60
C GLN A 111 16.10 -19.08 -8.00
N THR A 112 16.00 -17.95 -8.70
CA THR A 112 14.71 -17.38 -9.09
C THR A 112 14.19 -18.09 -10.34
N SER A 113 13.11 -18.85 -10.22
CA SER A 113 12.42 -19.43 -11.38
C SER A 113 11.59 -18.37 -12.11
N GLU A 114 11.25 -18.65 -13.38
CA GLU A 114 10.39 -17.78 -14.18
C GLU A 114 9.02 -17.59 -13.51
N GLU A 115 8.44 -18.68 -12.99
CA GLU A 115 7.13 -18.63 -12.31
C GLU A 115 7.16 -17.75 -11.05
N ALA A 116 8.21 -17.87 -10.23
CA ALA A 116 8.39 -17.03 -9.04
C ALA A 116 8.62 -15.57 -9.42
N PHE A 117 9.38 -15.31 -10.47
CA PHE A 117 9.57 -13.97 -11.01
C PHE A 117 8.25 -13.37 -11.51
N ASP A 118 7.47 -14.12 -12.29
CA ASP A 118 6.19 -13.70 -12.85
C ASP A 118 5.15 -13.42 -11.75
N GLU A 119 5.13 -14.21 -10.69
CA GLU A 119 4.27 -13.97 -9.53
C GLU A 119 4.61 -12.64 -8.87
N VAL A 120 5.90 -12.39 -8.58
CA VAL A 120 6.37 -11.13 -7.99
C VAL A 120 6.01 -9.94 -8.89
N VAL A 121 6.25 -10.02 -10.19
CA VAL A 121 5.90 -8.97 -11.15
C VAL A 121 4.39 -8.76 -11.20
N THR A 122 3.61 -9.84 -11.20
CA THR A 122 2.15 -9.76 -11.29
C THR A 122 1.54 -9.08 -10.08
N ILE A 123 1.96 -9.45 -8.88
CA ILE A 123 1.42 -8.88 -7.64
C ILE A 123 1.96 -7.48 -7.39
N ASN A 124 3.29 -7.28 -7.52
CA ASN A 124 3.92 -6.05 -7.05
C ASN A 124 3.90 -4.91 -8.07
N TYR A 125 3.76 -5.22 -9.38
CA TYR A 125 3.80 -4.21 -10.42
C TYR A 125 2.56 -4.20 -11.32
N LYS A 126 2.17 -5.34 -11.91
CA LYS A 126 0.98 -5.36 -12.78
C LYS A 126 -0.29 -5.00 -12.01
N ALA A 127 -0.47 -5.49 -10.79
CA ALA A 127 -1.67 -5.20 -10.01
C ALA A 127 -1.80 -3.71 -9.67
N PRO A 128 -0.82 -2.99 -9.11
CA PRO A 128 -0.90 -1.54 -8.93
C PRO A 128 -1.16 -0.77 -10.23
N PHE A 129 -0.49 -1.16 -11.33
CA PHE A 129 -0.68 -0.53 -12.63
C PHE A 129 -2.14 -0.65 -13.12
N PHE A 130 -2.66 -1.87 -13.19
CA PHE A 130 -4.00 -2.11 -13.72
C PHE A 130 -5.11 -1.67 -12.77
N LEU A 131 -4.89 -1.71 -11.45
CA LEU A 131 -5.87 -1.16 -10.51
C LEU A 131 -5.93 0.37 -10.64
N THR A 132 -4.79 1.04 -10.76
CA THR A 132 -4.74 2.49 -11.01
C THR A 132 -5.43 2.84 -12.32
N GLN A 133 -5.22 2.05 -13.38
CA GLN A 133 -5.93 2.20 -14.65
C GLN A 133 -7.45 2.03 -14.48
N ALA A 134 -7.89 0.98 -13.77
CA ALA A 134 -9.31 0.69 -13.60
C ALA A 134 -10.07 1.78 -12.83
N VAL A 135 -9.40 2.47 -11.90
CA VAL A 135 -10.03 3.54 -11.10
C VAL A 135 -9.88 4.94 -11.71
N SER A 136 -9.03 5.13 -12.71
CA SER A 136 -8.56 6.44 -13.18
C SER A 136 -9.70 7.43 -13.49
N ASP A 137 -10.74 7.01 -14.21
CA ASP A 137 -11.84 7.87 -14.61
C ASP A 137 -12.82 8.20 -13.45
N LEU A 138 -12.83 7.35 -12.43
CA LEU A 138 -13.72 7.45 -11.27
C LEU A 138 -13.00 7.90 -10.00
N LEU A 139 -11.69 8.10 -10.07
CA LEU A 139 -10.93 8.78 -9.02
C LEU A 139 -11.36 10.26 -8.99
N ARG A 140 -11.72 10.79 -7.83
CA ARG A 140 -12.15 12.19 -7.70
C ARG A 140 -11.00 13.15 -7.93
N ASP A 141 -11.32 14.33 -8.47
CA ASP A 141 -10.38 15.42 -8.54
C ASP A 141 -9.92 15.82 -7.12
N GLY A 142 -8.64 16.13 -6.98
CA GLY A 142 -8.02 16.29 -5.68
C GLY A 142 -7.74 14.98 -4.93
N GLY A 143 -7.89 13.83 -5.57
CA GLY A 143 -7.65 12.50 -5.00
C GLY A 143 -6.17 12.18 -4.72
N ARG A 144 -5.93 10.97 -4.23
CA ARG A 144 -4.60 10.49 -3.83
C ARG A 144 -4.33 9.10 -4.36
N ILE A 145 -3.17 8.88 -4.94
CA ILE A 145 -2.61 7.56 -5.25
C ILE A 145 -1.33 7.42 -4.46
N ILE A 146 -1.26 6.42 -3.58
CA ILE A 146 -0.11 6.16 -2.72
C ILE A 146 0.36 4.74 -2.97
N ASN A 147 1.56 4.61 -3.49
CA ASN A 147 2.21 3.33 -3.78
C ASN A 147 3.17 2.95 -2.65
N ILE A 148 3.33 1.66 -2.36
CA ILE A 148 4.33 1.19 -1.40
C ILE A 148 5.52 0.63 -2.16
N SER A 149 6.68 1.29 -1.99
CA SER A 149 7.99 0.87 -2.48
C SER A 149 8.78 0.10 -1.40
N THR A 150 10.08 0.24 -1.35
CA THR A 150 10.98 -0.38 -0.36
C THR A 150 12.33 0.32 -0.32
N GLY A 151 13.01 0.30 0.82
CA GLY A 151 14.41 0.74 0.93
C GLY A 151 15.38 -0.04 0.03
N PHE A 152 15.00 -1.23 -0.45
CA PHE A 152 15.82 -2.02 -1.39
C PHE A 152 15.96 -1.41 -2.79
N THR A 153 15.28 -0.33 -3.09
CA THR A 153 15.54 0.47 -4.30
C THR A 153 16.78 1.36 -4.16
N ARG A 154 17.28 1.54 -2.94
CA ARG A 154 18.42 2.44 -2.60
C ARG A 154 19.60 1.71 -1.97
N VAL A 155 19.40 0.49 -1.49
CA VAL A 155 20.44 -0.34 -0.91
C VAL A 155 20.47 -1.69 -1.60
N ALA A 156 21.66 -2.30 -1.71
CA ALA A 156 21.80 -3.60 -2.33
C ALA A 156 21.02 -4.68 -1.57
N ALA A 157 20.24 -5.46 -2.30
CA ALA A 157 19.41 -6.55 -1.79
C ALA A 157 19.65 -7.83 -2.63
N PRO A 158 20.84 -8.47 -2.52
CA PRO A 158 21.21 -9.60 -3.40
C PRO A 158 20.28 -10.81 -3.26
N THR A 159 19.59 -10.94 -2.15
CA THR A 159 18.61 -12.01 -1.90
C THR A 159 17.19 -11.67 -2.35
N HIS A 160 16.96 -10.48 -2.93
CA HIS A 160 15.63 -10.03 -3.35
C HIS A 160 15.66 -9.29 -4.71
N PRO A 161 16.41 -9.77 -5.74
CA PRO A 161 16.57 -9.01 -6.98
C PRO A 161 15.25 -8.78 -7.71
N ALA A 162 14.39 -9.80 -7.84
CA ALA A 162 13.08 -9.69 -8.48
C ALA A 162 12.18 -8.69 -7.73
N TYR A 163 12.10 -8.81 -6.41
CA TYR A 163 11.31 -7.89 -5.57
C TYR A 163 11.77 -6.43 -5.70
N ALA A 164 13.07 -6.18 -5.52
CA ALA A 164 13.64 -4.84 -5.61
C ALA A 164 13.38 -4.19 -6.97
N SER A 165 13.50 -4.98 -8.05
CA SER A 165 13.24 -4.52 -9.42
C SER A 165 11.79 -4.08 -9.61
N THR A 166 10.81 -4.85 -9.08
CA THR A 166 9.40 -4.45 -9.16
C THR A 166 9.11 -3.16 -8.39
N LYS A 167 9.81 -2.94 -7.28
CA LYS A 167 9.63 -1.71 -6.48
C LYS A 167 10.31 -0.51 -7.15
N GLY A 168 11.43 -0.69 -7.84
CA GLY A 168 11.99 0.33 -8.73
C GLY A 168 11.03 0.69 -9.86
N ALA A 169 10.35 -0.29 -10.45
CA ALA A 169 9.32 -0.05 -11.45
C ALA A 169 8.13 0.77 -10.88
N ILE A 170 7.71 0.52 -9.64
CA ILE A 170 6.67 1.30 -8.93
C ILE A 170 7.12 2.75 -8.72
N GLU A 171 8.38 3.01 -8.38
CA GLU A 171 8.90 4.38 -8.24
C GLU A 171 8.86 5.12 -9.58
N THR A 172 9.29 4.47 -10.66
CA THR A 172 9.21 5.04 -12.01
C THR A 172 7.76 5.26 -12.45
N LEU A 173 6.85 4.32 -12.16
CA LEU A 173 5.42 4.49 -12.42
C LEU A 173 4.85 5.69 -11.66
N THR A 174 5.25 5.89 -10.41
CA THR A 174 4.84 7.05 -9.59
C THR A 174 5.23 8.36 -10.26
N LEU A 175 6.47 8.48 -10.76
CA LEU A 175 6.93 9.65 -11.52
C LEU A 175 6.13 9.84 -12.81
N ALA A 176 5.91 8.78 -13.57
CA ALA A 176 5.21 8.85 -14.85
C ALA A 176 3.73 9.26 -14.72
N LEU A 177 3.08 8.84 -13.64
CA LEU A 177 1.66 9.13 -13.41
C LEU A 177 1.40 10.50 -12.78
N ALA A 178 2.37 11.10 -12.09
CA ALA A 178 2.20 12.41 -11.46
C ALA A 178 1.77 13.51 -12.45
N PRO A 179 2.42 13.71 -13.61
CA PRO A 179 1.96 14.69 -14.59
C PRO A 179 0.64 14.29 -15.28
N HIS A 180 0.34 12.99 -15.40
CA HIS A 180 -0.92 12.52 -15.97
C HIS A 180 -2.12 12.93 -15.11
N PHE A 181 -2.01 12.79 -13.79
CA PHE A 181 -3.07 13.09 -12.84
C PHE A 181 -3.06 14.54 -12.31
N GLY A 182 -1.95 15.25 -12.47
CA GLY A 182 -1.76 16.62 -11.99
C GLY A 182 -2.84 17.61 -12.43
N PRO A 183 -3.30 17.64 -13.70
CA PRO A 183 -4.38 18.54 -14.16
C PRO A 183 -5.70 18.39 -13.38
N ARG A 184 -5.90 17.23 -12.73
CA ARG A 184 -7.06 16.95 -11.87
C ARG A 184 -6.77 17.19 -10.38
N GLY A 185 -5.62 17.76 -10.04
CA GLY A 185 -5.19 17.95 -8.65
C GLY A 185 -4.94 16.66 -7.87
N ILE A 186 -4.87 15.51 -8.56
CA ILE A 186 -4.62 14.21 -7.95
C ILE A 186 -3.11 14.06 -7.75
N THR A 187 -2.69 13.73 -6.53
CA THR A 187 -1.28 13.47 -6.25
C THR A 187 -0.96 11.98 -6.35
N VAL A 188 0.22 11.67 -6.85
CA VAL A 188 0.75 10.30 -6.96
C VAL A 188 2.11 10.26 -6.28
N ASN A 189 2.23 9.50 -5.18
CA ASN A 189 3.47 9.38 -4.43
C ASN A 189 3.76 7.93 -4.06
N ALA A 190 5.02 7.62 -3.78
CA ALA A 190 5.43 6.35 -3.19
C ALA A 190 5.98 6.57 -1.79
N VAL A 191 5.64 5.67 -0.86
CA VAL A 191 6.29 5.58 0.45
C VAL A 191 7.30 4.45 0.39
N VAL A 192 8.48 4.67 0.95
CA VAL A 192 9.63 3.76 0.92
C VAL A 192 9.89 3.25 2.35
N PRO A 193 9.28 2.13 2.79
CA PRO A 193 9.53 1.57 4.10
C PRO A 193 10.93 0.94 4.21
N GLY A 194 11.51 1.00 5.41
CA GLY A 194 12.62 0.14 5.82
C GLY A 194 12.13 -1.23 6.31
N VAL A 195 13.03 -1.94 7.01
CA VAL A 195 12.64 -3.17 7.69
C VAL A 195 11.57 -2.84 8.73
N THR A 196 10.39 -3.44 8.57
CA THR A 196 9.21 -3.18 9.39
C THR A 196 8.74 -4.47 10.04
N ASP A 197 8.41 -4.44 11.32
CA ASP A 197 7.86 -5.56 12.07
C ASP A 197 6.44 -5.85 11.58
N THR A 198 6.33 -6.89 10.77
CA THR A 198 5.09 -7.35 10.13
C THR A 198 5.18 -8.86 9.89
N ASP A 199 4.05 -9.49 9.59
CA ASP A 199 4.01 -10.91 9.24
C ASP A 199 4.99 -11.30 8.12
N MET A 200 5.26 -10.40 7.19
CA MET A 200 6.21 -10.62 6.09
C MET A 200 7.65 -10.86 6.59
N ASN A 201 8.01 -10.24 7.70
CA ASN A 201 9.35 -10.29 8.27
C ASN A 201 9.42 -11.12 9.57
N ALA A 202 8.27 -11.62 10.07
CA ALA A 202 8.15 -12.21 11.39
C ALA A 202 9.09 -13.38 11.64
N ASP A 203 9.31 -14.25 10.64
CA ASP A 203 10.10 -15.46 10.85
C ASP A 203 11.58 -15.17 11.02
N TRP A 204 12.16 -14.33 10.17
CA TRP A 204 13.57 -14.02 10.27
C TRP A 204 13.90 -12.99 11.36
N LEU A 205 12.93 -12.11 11.73
CA LEU A 205 13.08 -11.19 12.88
C LEU A 205 13.08 -11.90 14.24
N LYS A 206 12.69 -13.17 14.33
CA LYS A 206 12.85 -14.02 15.52
C LYS A 206 14.31 -14.43 15.76
N ILE A 207 15.16 -14.31 14.75
CA ILE A 207 16.60 -14.64 14.83
C ILE A 207 17.32 -13.42 15.41
N PRO A 208 17.95 -13.50 16.61
CA PRO A 208 18.51 -12.33 17.30
C PRO A 208 19.53 -11.56 16.46
N GLU A 209 20.43 -12.27 15.76
CA GLU A 209 21.49 -11.68 14.95
C GLU A 209 20.90 -10.94 13.72
N ALA A 210 19.89 -11.51 13.09
CA ALA A 210 19.21 -10.89 11.96
C ALA A 210 18.43 -9.64 12.39
N LYS A 211 17.75 -9.71 13.53
CA LYS A 211 17.05 -8.57 14.14
C LYS A 211 18.04 -7.45 14.48
N ALA A 212 19.13 -7.77 15.17
CA ALA A 212 20.18 -6.79 15.52
C ALA A 212 20.77 -6.13 14.26
N GLY A 213 20.98 -6.92 13.19
CA GLY A 213 21.42 -6.39 11.89
C GLY A 213 20.41 -5.40 11.28
N ALA A 214 19.11 -5.70 11.35
CA ALA A 214 18.05 -4.82 10.89
C ALA A 214 17.96 -3.53 11.72
N GLU A 215 18.06 -3.63 13.04
CA GLU A 215 18.07 -2.49 13.97
C GLU A 215 19.28 -1.57 13.73
N ALA A 216 20.45 -2.16 13.45
CA ALA A 216 21.67 -1.41 13.15
C ALA A 216 21.58 -0.56 11.87
N MET A 217 20.76 -0.96 10.90
CA MET A 217 20.57 -0.20 9.66
C MET A 217 19.86 1.14 9.87
N SER A 218 18.91 1.20 10.80
CA SER A 218 18.19 2.44 11.13
C SER A 218 19.01 3.35 12.04
N VAL A 219 18.93 4.67 11.83
CA VAL A 219 19.56 5.64 12.76
C VAL A 219 18.90 5.61 14.14
N PHE A 220 17.65 5.18 14.23
CA PHE A 220 16.91 5.03 15.48
C PHE A 220 17.24 3.73 16.25
N LYS A 221 18.08 2.85 15.66
CA LYS A 221 18.51 1.58 16.26
C LYS A 221 17.34 0.67 16.68
N ARG A 222 16.29 0.69 15.88
CA ARG A 222 15.14 -0.20 16.02
C ARG A 222 14.59 -0.60 14.66
N VAL A 223 13.88 -1.72 14.62
CA VAL A 223 13.02 -2.08 13.50
C VAL A 223 11.84 -1.12 13.44
N GLY A 224 11.39 -0.74 12.23
CA GLY A 224 10.20 0.06 12.04
C GLY A 224 8.94 -0.68 12.48
N GLN A 225 7.93 0.05 12.92
CA GLN A 225 6.60 -0.48 13.18
C GLN A 225 5.67 -0.17 12.00
N ALA A 226 4.65 -0.99 11.79
CA ALA A 226 3.65 -0.72 10.74
C ALA A 226 3.01 0.68 10.89
N GLN A 227 2.89 1.17 12.13
CA GLN A 227 2.37 2.50 12.42
C GLN A 227 3.31 3.63 11.92
N ASP A 228 4.65 3.45 11.98
CA ASP A 228 5.60 4.45 11.46
C ASP A 228 5.36 4.75 9.97
N VAL A 229 5.01 3.71 9.20
CA VAL A 229 4.68 3.84 7.77
C VAL A 229 3.26 4.37 7.56
N ALA A 230 2.31 3.90 8.38
CA ALA A 230 0.91 4.30 8.27
C ALA A 230 0.71 5.80 8.51
N ASP A 231 1.47 6.41 9.44
CA ASP A 231 1.39 7.84 9.73
C ASP A 231 1.86 8.69 8.54
N VAL A 232 2.90 8.27 7.83
CA VAL A 232 3.37 8.92 6.60
C VAL A 232 2.30 8.83 5.51
N ILE A 233 1.66 7.66 5.36
CA ILE A 233 0.59 7.45 4.38
C ILE A 233 -0.64 8.31 4.72
N ALA A 234 -1.01 8.40 6.00
CA ALA A 234 -2.11 9.25 6.44
C ALA A 234 -1.85 10.74 6.16
N PHE A 235 -0.62 11.20 6.36
CA PHE A 235 -0.21 12.55 5.96
C PHE A 235 -0.36 12.74 4.44
N LEU A 236 0.15 11.82 3.61
CA LEU A 236 0.03 11.91 2.15
C LEU A 236 -1.42 11.84 1.66
N ALA A 237 -2.28 11.13 2.38
CA ALA A 237 -3.72 11.05 2.10
C ALA A 237 -4.46 12.34 2.44
N SER A 238 -3.91 13.16 3.32
CA SER A 238 -4.55 14.37 3.86
C SER A 238 -4.50 15.58 2.90
N PRO A 239 -5.32 16.61 3.16
CA PRO A 239 -5.27 17.87 2.41
C PRO A 239 -3.93 18.61 2.54
N GLU A 240 -3.20 18.41 3.63
CA GLU A 240 -1.92 19.06 3.90
C GLU A 240 -0.84 18.66 2.90
N ALA A 241 -0.93 17.44 2.33
CA ALA A 241 0.03 16.95 1.33
C ALA A 241 -0.33 17.33 -0.13
N ARG A 242 -1.28 18.24 -0.36
CA ARG A 242 -1.77 18.60 -1.70
C ARG A 242 -0.71 19.13 -2.69
N TRP A 243 0.45 19.54 -2.19
CA TRP A 243 1.56 20.04 -3.01
C TRP A 243 2.72 19.05 -3.14
N ILE A 244 2.51 17.80 -2.72
CA ILE A 244 3.49 16.72 -2.80
C ILE A 244 3.00 15.72 -3.83
N THR A 245 3.69 15.61 -4.97
CA THR A 245 3.39 14.64 -6.02
C THR A 245 4.66 14.21 -6.75
N GLY A 246 4.68 12.98 -7.28
CA GLY A 246 5.85 12.40 -7.95
C GLY A 246 7.00 12.08 -6.99
N GLN A 247 6.76 11.99 -5.68
CA GLN A 247 7.82 11.83 -4.69
C GLN A 247 7.90 10.40 -4.15
N MET A 248 9.13 9.97 -3.84
CA MET A 248 9.45 8.79 -3.08
C MET A 248 9.81 9.20 -1.65
N ILE A 249 8.82 9.11 -0.76
CA ILE A 249 8.96 9.55 0.65
C ILE A 249 9.62 8.44 1.46
N ASP A 250 10.81 8.74 1.97
CA ASP A 250 11.57 7.81 2.80
C ASP A 250 10.92 7.65 4.17
N ALA A 251 10.56 6.42 4.52
CA ALA A 251 10.05 5.98 5.80
C ALA A 251 10.89 4.81 6.34
N THR A 252 12.20 4.81 6.06
CA THR A 252 13.13 3.74 6.44
C THR A 252 13.69 3.89 7.84
N GLY A 253 13.40 5.00 8.53
CA GLY A 253 14.07 5.37 9.76
C GLY A 253 15.54 5.75 9.52
N GLY A 254 15.85 6.33 8.34
CA GLY A 254 17.19 6.74 7.94
C GLY A 254 18.12 5.55 7.70
N ALA A 255 17.63 4.47 7.07
CA ALA A 255 18.42 3.29 6.83
C ALA A 255 19.59 3.59 5.88
N ARG A 256 20.81 3.36 6.41
CA ARG A 256 22.10 3.54 5.68
C ARG A 256 22.32 4.97 5.14
N LEU A 257 21.92 5.98 5.91
CA LEU A 257 22.39 7.34 5.70
C LEU A 257 23.89 7.45 6.01
#